data_7235877073f976d571d353f6d0cba15e
#
_entry.id   7235877073f976d571d353f6d0cba15e
#
_cell.length_a   1.000
_cell.length_b   1.000
_cell.length_c   1.000
_cell.angle_alpha   90.00
_cell.angle_beta   90.00
_cell.angle_gamma   90.00
#
_symmetry.space_group_name_H-M   'P 1'
#
loop_
_entity.id
_entity.type
_entity.pdbx_description
1 polymer ?
#
loop_
_entity_poly.entity_id
_entity_poly.type
_entity_poly.pdbx_seq_one_letter_code
_entity_poly.pdbx_strand_id
1 'polypeptide(L)'
;VAKKDIYDTFMEGGGPQYMLEFAHGYTYSAHPVACAAGIAALDVLVRENMIERVAAIAPYFEKAVHSLKGSKHVVDIRNCGLAAGFSLAHAPGEPARRPYEVAMKCLEKGFYVRYGGDTIQIAPPFIVSEAQIDSLVNVLGESFNATA
;
A
#
# COMPACT_ATOMS: atom_id res chain seq x y z
N VAL A 1 -2.06 13.98 -19.79
CA VAL A 1 -2.62 14.05 -21.16
C VAL A 1 -3.83 13.14 -21.22
N ALA A 2 -4.98 13.65 -21.66
CA ALA A 2 -6.22 12.89 -21.85
C ALA A 2 -6.55 12.77 -23.35
N LYS A 3 -7.34 11.76 -23.73
CA LYS A 3 -7.91 11.69 -25.07
C LYS A 3 -8.93 12.81 -25.26
N LYS A 4 -9.10 13.27 -26.51
CA LYS A 4 -10.01 14.39 -26.84
C LYS A 4 -11.43 14.13 -26.34
N ASP A 5 -11.96 12.95 -26.56
CA ASP A 5 -13.34 12.60 -26.18
C ASP A 5 -13.58 12.72 -24.64
N ILE A 6 -12.55 12.37 -23.85
CA ILE A 6 -12.60 12.53 -22.38
C ILE A 6 -12.63 14.03 -22.01
N TYR A 7 -11.76 14.82 -22.64
CA TYR A 7 -11.74 16.26 -22.44
C TYR A 7 -13.07 16.92 -22.83
N ASP A 8 -13.59 16.59 -24.03
CA ASP A 8 -14.85 17.14 -24.52
C ASP A 8 -16.02 16.82 -23.57
N THR A 9 -16.07 15.60 -23.03
CA THR A 9 -17.11 15.21 -22.05
C THR A 9 -17.14 16.14 -20.82
N PHE A 10 -15.98 16.54 -20.30
CA PHE A 10 -15.91 17.49 -19.18
C PHE A 10 -16.27 18.90 -19.60
N MET A 11 -15.93 19.32 -20.82
CA MET A 11 -16.21 20.66 -21.32
C MET A 11 -17.68 20.85 -21.72
N GLU A 12 -18.36 19.79 -22.18
CA GLU A 12 -19.77 19.82 -22.57
C GLU A 12 -20.74 19.83 -21.37
N GLY A 13 -20.30 19.30 -20.21
CA GLY A 13 -21.09 19.31 -18.98
C GLY A 13 -21.19 20.66 -18.28
N GLY A 14 -20.74 21.72 -18.91
CA GLY A 14 -20.38 23.00 -18.35
C GLY A 14 -21.48 23.80 -17.64
N GLY A 15 -21.03 24.50 -16.62
CA GLY A 15 -21.75 25.59 -15.98
C GLY A 15 -21.70 26.89 -16.80
N PRO A 16 -21.97 28.06 -16.20
CA PRO A 16 -21.83 29.36 -16.87
C PRO A 16 -20.41 29.55 -17.44
N GLN A 17 -20.29 30.27 -18.55
CA GLN A 17 -19.02 30.53 -19.27
C GLN A 17 -17.85 31.05 -18.41
N TYR A 18 -18.16 31.64 -17.26
CA TYR A 18 -17.15 32.15 -16.32
C TYR A 18 -16.71 31.15 -15.25
N MET A 19 -17.21 29.91 -15.28
CA MET A 19 -16.83 28.85 -14.36
C MET A 19 -15.96 27.79 -15.06
N LEU A 20 -15.06 27.20 -14.30
CA LEU A 20 -14.31 26.02 -14.77
C LEU A 20 -15.24 24.81 -14.77
N GLU A 21 -15.35 24.12 -15.88
CA GLU A 21 -16.16 22.91 -16.07
C GLU A 21 -15.69 21.77 -15.16
N PHE A 22 -14.37 21.69 -14.94
CA PHE A 22 -13.74 20.73 -14.04
C PHE A 22 -12.66 21.43 -13.20
N ALA A 23 -13.05 21.89 -12.02
CA ALA A 23 -12.17 22.57 -11.08
C ALA A 23 -11.32 21.56 -10.29
N HIS A 24 -10.36 20.90 -10.97
CA HIS A 24 -9.45 19.95 -10.35
C HIS A 24 -7.98 20.27 -10.67
N GLY A 25 -7.16 20.27 -9.64
CA GLY A 25 -5.71 20.46 -9.78
C GLY A 25 -5.03 20.51 -8.41
N TYR A 26 -3.74 20.22 -8.40
CA TYR A 26 -2.91 20.38 -7.23
C TYR A 26 -2.03 21.61 -7.38
N THR A 27 -1.81 22.34 -6.29
CA THR A 27 -1.05 23.60 -6.28
C THR A 27 0.35 23.44 -6.90
N TYR A 28 0.98 22.28 -6.70
CA TYR A 28 2.33 21.99 -7.22
C TYR A 28 2.34 21.07 -8.45
N SER A 29 1.20 20.89 -9.13
CA SER A 29 1.17 20.13 -10.39
C SER A 29 2.14 20.74 -11.41
N ALA A 30 2.82 19.86 -12.15
CA ALA A 30 3.84 20.20 -13.15
C ALA A 30 5.08 20.95 -12.60
N HIS A 31 5.36 20.88 -11.29
CA HIS A 31 6.59 21.44 -10.74
C HIS A 31 7.81 20.78 -11.43
N PRO A 32 8.74 21.55 -12.04
CA PRO A 32 9.77 20.99 -12.92
C PRO A 32 10.66 19.94 -12.23
N VAL A 33 11.07 20.18 -10.99
CA VAL A 33 11.90 19.23 -10.23
C VAL A 33 11.13 17.95 -9.91
N ALA A 34 9.85 18.05 -9.55
CA ALA A 34 9.01 16.87 -9.31
C ALA A 34 8.80 16.05 -10.59
N CYS A 35 8.60 16.71 -11.73
CA CYS A 35 8.51 16.04 -13.02
C CYS A 35 9.81 15.34 -13.39
N ALA A 36 10.96 15.97 -13.20
CA ALA A 36 12.28 15.37 -13.44
C ALA A 36 12.52 14.16 -12.52
N ALA A 37 12.18 14.25 -11.25
CA ALA A 37 12.25 13.14 -10.31
C ALA A 37 11.33 11.97 -10.72
N GLY A 38 10.11 12.28 -11.19
CA GLY A 38 9.17 11.28 -11.70
C GLY A 38 9.71 10.53 -12.93
N ILE A 39 10.31 11.25 -13.88
CA ILE A 39 10.94 10.64 -15.07
C ILE A 39 12.10 9.74 -14.64
N ALA A 40 12.99 10.24 -13.76
CA ALA A 40 14.11 9.45 -13.26
C ALA A 40 13.66 8.17 -12.52
N ALA A 41 12.56 8.24 -11.77
CA ALA A 41 11.98 7.06 -11.12
C ALA A 41 11.47 6.01 -12.13
N LEU A 42 10.81 6.46 -13.21
CA LEU A 42 10.39 5.56 -14.31
C LEU A 42 11.58 4.93 -15.02
N ASP A 43 12.64 5.71 -15.28
CA ASP A 43 13.87 5.19 -15.89
C ASP A 43 14.54 4.12 -15.02
N VAL A 44 14.54 4.29 -13.68
CA VAL A 44 15.03 3.27 -12.74
C VAL A 44 14.18 2.01 -12.80
N LEU A 45 12.85 2.12 -12.80
CA LEU A 45 11.95 0.97 -12.91
C LEU A 45 12.24 0.10 -14.13
N VAL A 46 12.50 0.75 -15.29
CA VAL A 46 12.81 0.05 -16.55
C VAL A 46 14.23 -0.51 -16.52
N ARG A 47 15.24 0.34 -16.21
CA ARG A 47 16.66 -0.04 -16.26
C ARG A 47 17.01 -1.17 -15.31
N GLU A 48 16.38 -1.24 -14.15
CA GLU A 48 16.62 -2.23 -13.11
C GLU A 48 15.62 -3.41 -13.14
N ASN A 49 14.78 -3.47 -14.19
CA ASN A 49 13.78 -4.53 -14.38
C ASN A 49 12.90 -4.75 -13.13
N MET A 50 12.48 -3.65 -12.49
CA MET A 50 11.80 -3.74 -11.20
C MET A 50 10.44 -4.44 -11.28
N ILE A 51 9.75 -4.35 -12.41
CA ILE A 51 8.45 -5.01 -12.61
C ILE A 51 8.63 -6.54 -12.65
N GLU A 52 9.61 -7.01 -13.44
CA GLU A 52 9.95 -8.43 -13.55
C GLU A 52 10.46 -8.98 -12.21
N ARG A 53 11.27 -8.19 -11.49
CA ARG A 53 11.71 -8.54 -10.14
C ARG A 53 10.53 -8.73 -9.18
N VAL A 54 9.56 -7.82 -9.18
CA VAL A 54 8.35 -7.94 -8.36
C VAL A 54 7.55 -9.18 -8.76
N ALA A 55 7.36 -9.44 -10.05
CA ALA A 55 6.68 -10.62 -10.53
C ALA A 55 7.37 -11.92 -10.06
N ALA A 56 8.69 -11.94 -10.03
CA ALA A 56 9.48 -13.10 -9.60
C ALA A 56 9.38 -13.37 -8.08
N ILE A 57 9.38 -12.33 -7.23
CA ILE A 57 9.36 -12.47 -5.77
C ILE A 57 7.93 -12.54 -5.19
N ALA A 58 6.91 -12.08 -5.93
CA ALA A 58 5.52 -12.05 -5.46
C ALA A 58 4.99 -13.41 -4.96
N PRO A 59 5.25 -14.56 -5.61
CA PRO A 59 4.82 -15.85 -5.09
C PRO A 59 5.44 -16.22 -3.74
N TYR A 60 6.70 -15.83 -3.52
CA TYR A 60 7.35 -16.01 -2.22
C TYR A 60 6.68 -15.15 -1.15
N PHE A 61 6.44 -13.88 -1.44
CA PHE A 61 5.73 -12.96 -0.56
C PHE A 61 4.32 -13.45 -0.22
N GLU A 62 3.56 -13.90 -1.21
CA GLU A 62 2.23 -14.48 -1.01
C GLU A 62 2.27 -15.66 -0.04
N LYS A 63 3.16 -16.64 -0.29
CA LYS A 63 3.35 -17.79 0.61
C LYS A 63 3.70 -17.35 2.03
N ALA A 64 4.61 -16.40 2.17
CA ALA A 64 5.05 -15.88 3.46
C ALA A 64 3.91 -15.20 4.23
N VAL A 65 3.16 -14.28 3.61
CA VAL A 65 2.05 -13.60 4.29
C VAL A 65 0.90 -14.54 4.64
N HIS A 66 0.58 -15.50 3.76
CA HIS A 66 -0.46 -16.50 4.02
C HIS A 66 -0.07 -17.55 5.05
N SER A 67 1.23 -17.69 5.41
CA SER A 67 1.66 -18.52 6.55
C SER A 67 1.13 -18.02 7.90
N LEU A 68 0.71 -16.74 7.96
CA LEU A 68 0.09 -16.15 9.16
C LEU A 68 -1.40 -16.51 9.31
N LYS A 69 -1.96 -17.31 8.41
CA LYS A 69 -3.32 -17.82 8.53
C LYS A 69 -3.46 -18.65 9.81
N GLY A 70 -4.43 -18.28 10.64
CA GLY A 70 -4.62 -18.91 11.96
C GLY A 70 -3.87 -18.22 13.11
N SER A 71 -3.09 -17.18 12.84
CA SER A 71 -2.57 -16.32 13.90
C SER A 71 -3.72 -15.65 14.66
N LYS A 72 -3.47 -15.34 15.93
CA LYS A 72 -4.47 -14.77 16.83
C LYS A 72 -5.12 -13.53 16.23
N HIS A 73 -6.42 -13.47 16.24
CA HIS A 73 -7.25 -12.40 15.71
C HIS A 73 -7.24 -12.20 14.18
N VAL A 74 -6.40 -12.87 13.42
CA VAL A 74 -6.40 -12.76 11.95
C VAL A 74 -7.62 -13.49 11.38
N VAL A 75 -8.52 -12.75 10.73
CA VAL A 75 -9.75 -13.27 10.13
C VAL A 75 -9.70 -13.38 8.62
N ASP A 76 -8.89 -12.52 7.98
CA ASP A 76 -8.69 -12.56 6.53
C ASP A 76 -7.28 -12.10 6.17
N ILE A 77 -6.71 -12.70 5.11
CA ILE A 77 -5.43 -12.32 4.50
C ILE A 77 -5.64 -12.22 2.99
N ARG A 78 -5.29 -11.10 2.42
CA ARG A 78 -5.35 -10.84 0.98
C ARG A 78 -4.09 -10.17 0.50
N ASN A 79 -3.66 -10.47 -0.74
CA ASN A 79 -2.48 -9.85 -1.34
C ASN A 79 -2.67 -9.59 -2.84
N CYS A 80 -1.85 -8.68 -3.35
CA CYS A 80 -1.66 -8.42 -4.77
C CYS A 80 -0.20 -8.01 -4.98
N GLY A 81 0.58 -8.82 -5.68
CA GLY A 81 2.02 -8.62 -5.81
C GLY A 81 2.70 -8.52 -4.43
N LEU A 82 3.39 -7.41 -4.17
CA LEU A 82 4.04 -7.12 -2.88
C LEU A 82 3.17 -6.33 -1.91
N ALA A 83 1.89 -6.18 -2.15
CA ALA A 83 0.98 -5.55 -1.19
C ALA A 83 0.11 -6.61 -0.51
N ALA A 84 -0.04 -6.52 0.81
CA ALA A 84 -0.92 -7.42 1.56
C ALA A 84 -1.70 -6.68 2.66
N GLY A 85 -2.88 -7.22 2.96
CA GLY A 85 -3.76 -6.76 4.04
C GLY A 85 -4.18 -7.91 4.93
N PHE A 86 -4.18 -7.66 6.24
CA PHE A 86 -4.62 -8.59 7.27
C PHE A 86 -5.79 -7.97 8.02
N SER A 87 -6.98 -8.49 7.85
CA SER A 87 -8.12 -8.06 8.67
C SER A 87 -8.10 -8.76 10.01
N LEU A 88 -8.31 -8.00 11.07
CA LEU A 88 -8.30 -8.49 12.44
C LEU A 88 -9.73 -8.48 13.04
N ALA A 89 -10.06 -9.48 13.83
CA ALA A 89 -11.28 -9.48 14.61
C ALA A 89 -11.35 -8.25 15.52
N HIS A 90 -12.50 -7.60 15.57
CA HIS A 90 -12.68 -6.39 16.37
C HIS A 90 -12.54 -6.67 17.87
N ALA A 91 -11.91 -5.76 18.60
CA ALA A 91 -12.06 -5.70 20.04
C ALA A 91 -13.46 -5.16 20.39
N PRO A 92 -14.17 -5.74 21.35
CA PRO A 92 -15.52 -5.25 21.74
C PRO A 92 -15.49 -3.76 22.09
N GLY A 93 -16.31 -2.96 21.39
CA GLY A 93 -16.40 -1.50 21.59
C GLY A 93 -15.26 -0.66 21.01
N GLU A 94 -14.16 -1.27 20.54
CA GLU A 94 -12.95 -0.58 20.07
C GLU A 94 -12.40 -1.21 18.79
N PRO A 95 -13.07 -1.09 17.66
CA PRO A 95 -12.73 -1.84 16.43
C PRO A 95 -11.31 -1.57 15.88
N ALA A 96 -10.79 -0.36 16.06
CA ALA A 96 -9.45 0.02 15.55
C ALA A 96 -8.31 -0.25 16.55
N ARG A 97 -8.60 -0.73 17.76
CA ARG A 97 -7.60 -0.89 18.82
C ARG A 97 -6.56 -1.96 18.49
N ARG A 98 -6.99 -3.14 18.07
CA ARG A 98 -6.07 -4.24 17.76
C ARG A 98 -5.08 -3.90 16.63
N PRO A 99 -5.51 -3.37 15.47
CA PRO A 99 -4.57 -2.94 14.44
C PRO A 99 -3.57 -1.90 14.94
N TYR A 100 -4.00 -0.96 15.78
CA TYR A 100 -3.11 0.01 16.40
C TYR A 100 -2.06 -0.66 17.29
N GLU A 101 -2.49 -1.55 18.20
CA GLU A 101 -1.58 -2.26 19.11
C GLU A 101 -0.56 -3.13 18.35
N VAL A 102 -1.00 -3.83 17.30
CA VAL A 102 -0.11 -4.60 16.41
C VAL A 102 0.90 -3.70 15.74
N ALA A 103 0.46 -2.57 15.18
CA ALA A 103 1.34 -1.62 14.51
C ALA A 103 2.40 -1.05 15.47
N MET A 104 2.03 -0.73 16.70
CA MET A 104 2.98 -0.24 17.71
C MET A 104 4.00 -1.32 18.10
N LYS A 105 3.57 -2.56 18.28
CA LYS A 105 4.49 -3.69 18.54
C LYS A 105 5.46 -3.94 17.38
N CYS A 106 4.99 -3.82 16.14
CA CYS A 106 5.88 -3.89 14.98
C CYS A 106 6.89 -2.74 14.97
N LEU A 107 6.44 -1.51 15.28
CA LEU A 107 7.30 -0.33 15.32
C LEU A 107 8.39 -0.45 16.41
N GLU A 108 8.05 -0.95 17.59
CA GLU A 108 9.02 -1.24 18.67
C GLU A 108 10.11 -2.24 18.24
N LYS A 109 9.78 -3.12 17.29
CA LYS A 109 10.71 -4.09 16.70
C LYS A 109 11.41 -3.58 15.42
N GLY A 110 11.23 -2.30 15.08
CA GLY A 110 11.88 -1.65 13.95
C GLY A 110 11.13 -1.79 12.61
N PHE A 111 9.88 -2.27 12.62
CA PHE A 111 9.06 -2.42 11.41
C PHE A 111 7.88 -1.46 11.40
N TYR A 112 7.85 -0.57 10.41
CA TYR A 112 6.69 0.28 10.18
C TYR A 112 5.67 -0.46 9.33
N VAL A 113 4.46 -0.64 9.85
CA VAL A 113 3.30 -1.15 9.12
C VAL A 113 2.15 -0.15 9.19
N ARG A 114 1.35 -0.08 8.13
CA ARG A 114 0.17 0.78 8.12
C ARG A 114 -1.00 0.06 8.78
N TYR A 115 -1.79 0.78 9.55
CA TYR A 115 -3.07 0.31 10.09
C TYR A 115 -4.20 1.27 9.72
N GLY A 116 -5.42 0.75 9.61
CA GLY A 116 -6.62 1.55 9.35
C GLY A 116 -7.87 0.69 9.48
N GLY A 117 -8.89 1.19 10.18
CA GLY A 117 -10.06 0.40 10.50
C GLY A 117 -9.67 -0.86 11.29
N ASP A 118 -9.99 -2.01 10.75
CA ASP A 118 -9.67 -3.34 11.32
C ASP A 118 -8.43 -3.99 10.66
N THR A 119 -7.73 -3.29 9.80
CA THR A 119 -6.75 -3.90 8.87
C THR A 119 -5.34 -3.41 9.12
N ILE A 120 -4.37 -4.36 9.14
CA ILE A 120 -2.94 -4.09 8.95
C ILE A 120 -2.62 -4.20 7.46
N GLN A 121 -1.85 -3.25 6.95
CA GLN A 121 -1.43 -3.18 5.55
C GLN A 121 0.10 -3.12 5.46
N ILE A 122 0.66 -3.92 4.55
CA ILE A 122 2.08 -3.91 4.23
C ILE A 122 2.31 -3.81 2.73
N ALA A 123 3.31 -3.03 2.35
CA ALA A 123 3.76 -2.89 0.98
C ALA A 123 5.27 -2.56 1.00
N PRO A 124 6.14 -3.57 1.11
CA PRO A 124 7.57 -3.35 1.13
C PRO A 124 8.07 -2.79 -0.20
N PRO A 125 9.24 -2.11 -0.21
CA PRO A 125 9.84 -1.61 -1.45
C PRO A 125 10.13 -2.74 -2.44
N PHE A 126 10.16 -2.45 -3.74
CA PHE A 126 10.39 -3.43 -4.80
C PHE A 126 11.75 -4.15 -4.70
N ILE A 127 12.71 -3.55 -4.00
CA ILE A 127 14.04 -4.12 -3.76
C ILE A 127 14.09 -5.08 -2.56
N VAL A 128 12.98 -5.35 -1.89
CA VAL A 128 12.91 -6.24 -0.73
C VAL A 128 13.51 -7.62 -1.06
N SER A 129 14.26 -8.20 -0.12
CA SER A 129 14.77 -9.56 -0.20
C SER A 129 13.87 -10.56 0.53
N GLU A 130 14.00 -11.85 0.21
CA GLU A 130 13.29 -12.92 0.91
C GLU A 130 13.55 -12.89 2.42
N ALA A 131 14.81 -12.70 2.84
CA ALA A 131 15.16 -12.60 4.27
C ALA A 131 14.49 -11.41 4.97
N GLN A 132 14.28 -10.29 4.27
CA GLN A 132 13.55 -9.14 4.81
C GLN A 132 12.04 -9.42 4.87
N ILE A 133 11.49 -10.15 3.91
CA ILE A 133 10.10 -10.63 3.93
C ILE A 133 9.90 -11.56 5.14
N ASP A 134 10.78 -12.53 5.34
CA ASP A 134 10.72 -13.44 6.48
C ASP A 134 10.77 -12.70 7.82
N SER A 135 11.68 -11.74 7.94
CA SER A 135 11.81 -10.92 9.15
C SER A 135 10.53 -10.12 9.43
N LEU A 136 9.94 -9.50 8.41
CA LEU A 136 8.69 -8.76 8.51
C LEU A 136 7.52 -9.68 8.94
N VAL A 137 7.40 -10.84 8.29
CA VAL A 137 6.32 -11.79 8.56
C VAL A 137 6.45 -12.39 9.96
N ASN A 138 7.66 -12.71 10.40
CA ASN A 138 7.91 -13.18 11.77
C ASN A 138 7.50 -12.14 12.82
N VAL A 139 7.89 -10.87 12.63
CA VAL A 139 7.51 -9.78 13.54
C VAL A 139 6.00 -9.55 13.55
N LEU A 140 5.34 -9.65 12.40
CA LEU A 140 3.87 -9.58 12.33
C LEU A 140 3.22 -10.72 13.11
N GLY A 141 3.66 -11.96 12.91
CA GLY A 141 3.13 -13.13 13.62
C GLY A 141 3.27 -13.03 15.14
N GLU A 142 4.46 -12.62 15.62
CA GLU A 142 4.70 -12.35 17.04
C GLU A 142 3.78 -11.24 17.57
N SER A 143 3.61 -10.16 16.80
CA SER A 143 2.78 -9.01 17.19
C SER A 143 1.30 -9.36 17.23
N PHE A 144 0.78 -10.16 16.29
CA PHE A 144 -0.58 -10.69 16.34
C PHE A 144 -0.81 -11.53 17.59
N ASN A 145 0.10 -12.46 17.89
CA ASN A 145 -0.03 -13.36 19.02
C ASN A 145 0.11 -12.66 20.39
N ALA A 146 0.89 -11.57 20.44
CA ALA A 146 1.07 -10.76 21.65
C ALA A 146 -0.03 -9.72 21.91
N THR A 147 -0.97 -9.52 20.97
CA THR A 147 -2.07 -8.56 21.11
C THR A 147 -3.26 -9.20 21.83
N ALA A 148 -3.94 -8.43 22.69
CA ALA A 148 -5.06 -8.88 23.52
C ALA A 148 -6.37 -9.08 22.72
#